data_30286ffe73de5c2045f3cc7182aa2422
#
_entry.id   30286ffe73de5c2045f3cc7182aa2422
#
_cell.length_a   1.000
_cell.length_b   1.000
_cell.length_c   1.000
_cell.angle_alpha   90.00
_cell.angle_beta   90.00
_cell.angle_gamma   90.00
#
_symmetry.space_group_name_H-M   'P 1'
#
loop_
_entity.id
_entity.type
_entity.pdbx_description
1 polymer ?
#
loop_
_entity_poly.entity_id
_entity_poly.type
_entity_poly.pdbx_seq_one_letter_code
_entity_poly.pdbx_strand_id
1 'polypeptide(L)'
;MQQKAKKPEEKFRFSLRKGELWWTVGFAAAALLLFGIQVLINWRLEWFDAPLRVRVLNYVKGGLLIFVLLTVANVIEVFLIGRIPNRVSRFNLKRIFRLVVVVAIVFVAISVLFVNWYAAVVSLGLISLVLGFALQMPISSFIAWIYILARAPYRVGDRIRIGDAHGDVVDVSYLDTTLWEFGGEHLWTDHPSGRIIKFPNSTVFNTPVFNYSWPLFPYVWNEIKFQLAYESDLEFVAQTMREVVEEQIGDIMSQKVKVYKHILSKTPVDELEVKEHPVVHFRVSENTWLEAIVRYLVPPKEAGRTKTRLIKEMLARMNAKPDRVLFPKSNLR
;
A
#
# COMPACT_ATOMS: atom_id res chain seq x y z
N MET A 1 25.50 -33.36 -15.38
CA MET A 1 26.53 -32.81 -14.48
C MET A 1 26.33 -31.27 -14.43
N GLN A 2 25.58 -30.78 -13.46
CA GLN A 2 25.40 -29.35 -13.23
C GLN A 2 26.17 -28.97 -11.96
N GLN A 3 27.26 -28.24 -12.14
CA GLN A 3 28.03 -27.65 -11.05
C GLN A 3 27.21 -26.50 -10.43
N LYS A 4 26.70 -26.73 -9.21
CA LYS A 4 26.21 -25.68 -8.34
C LYS A 4 27.40 -24.81 -7.91
N ALA A 5 27.48 -23.59 -8.46
CA ALA A 5 28.40 -22.58 -7.96
C ALA A 5 27.98 -22.19 -6.52
N LYS A 6 28.77 -22.56 -5.55
CA LYS A 6 28.73 -22.09 -4.16
C LYS A 6 29.02 -20.58 -4.17
N LYS A 7 28.03 -19.76 -3.85
CA LYS A 7 28.26 -18.35 -3.47
C LYS A 7 29.15 -18.33 -2.22
N PRO A 8 30.24 -17.54 -2.20
CA PRO A 8 31.03 -17.39 -0.99
C PRO A 8 30.23 -16.68 0.08
N GLU A 9 30.06 -17.29 1.24
CA GLU A 9 29.61 -16.62 2.46
C GLU A 9 30.66 -15.57 2.83
N GLU A 10 30.42 -14.31 2.45
CA GLU A 10 31.15 -13.16 2.97
C GLU A 10 30.86 -13.05 4.48
N LYS A 11 31.74 -13.63 5.29
CA LYS A 11 31.80 -13.40 6.73
C LYS A 11 32.00 -11.90 6.96
N PHE A 12 30.90 -11.23 7.29
CA PHE A 12 30.86 -9.79 7.59
C PHE A 12 31.68 -9.53 8.84
N ARG A 13 33.02 -9.28 8.68
CA ARG A 13 33.89 -8.82 9.77
C ARG A 13 33.46 -7.38 10.12
N PHE A 14 32.89 -7.24 11.29
CA PHE A 14 32.58 -5.95 11.91
C PHE A 14 33.89 -5.25 12.26
N SER A 15 34.42 -4.47 11.34
CA SER A 15 35.53 -3.55 11.57
C SER A 15 34.96 -2.26 12.12
N LEU A 16 34.94 -2.11 13.44
CA LEU A 16 34.72 -0.81 14.08
C LEU A 16 35.76 0.15 13.51
N ARG A 17 35.31 1.15 12.74
CA ARG A 17 36.20 2.24 12.29
C ARG A 17 36.68 2.97 13.53
N LYS A 18 37.97 2.84 13.88
CA LYS A 18 38.60 3.46 15.05
C LYS A 18 38.20 4.96 15.18
N GLY A 19 38.04 5.68 14.07
CA GLY A 19 37.65 7.08 14.08
C GLY A 19 36.26 7.38 14.63
N GLU A 20 35.26 6.50 14.45
CA GLU A 20 33.88 6.73 14.95
C GLU A 20 33.82 6.55 16.49
N LEU A 21 34.63 5.68 17.06
CA LEU A 21 34.78 5.52 18.51
C LEU A 21 35.46 6.74 19.18
N TRP A 22 36.42 7.36 18.54
CA TRP A 22 37.08 8.56 19.08
C TRP A 22 36.10 9.74 19.28
N TRP A 23 35.15 9.91 18.37
CA TRP A 23 34.12 10.94 18.53
C TRP A 23 33.20 10.66 19.72
N THR A 24 32.83 9.39 19.95
CA THR A 24 32.02 8.99 21.11
C THR A 24 32.73 9.31 22.42
N VAL A 25 34.03 8.96 22.49
CA VAL A 25 34.87 9.26 23.66
C VAL A 25 35.05 10.76 23.84
N GLY A 26 35.25 11.51 22.74
CA GLY A 26 35.36 12.96 22.81
C GLY A 26 34.12 13.65 23.35
N PHE A 27 32.92 13.27 22.87
CA PHE A 27 31.67 13.82 23.36
C PHE A 27 31.38 13.44 24.81
N ALA A 28 31.69 12.19 25.19
CA ALA A 28 31.55 11.74 26.58
C ALA A 28 32.51 12.49 27.51
N ALA A 29 33.74 12.72 27.10
CA ALA A 29 34.72 13.48 27.86
C ALA A 29 34.30 14.94 28.03
N ALA A 30 33.75 15.58 27.00
CA ALA A 30 33.20 16.93 27.06
C ALA A 30 31.98 17.01 27.98
N ALA A 31 31.10 16.01 27.96
CA ALA A 31 29.98 15.92 28.90
C ALA A 31 30.45 15.81 30.37
N LEU A 32 31.44 14.94 30.64
CA LEU A 32 32.04 14.79 31.97
C LEU A 32 32.71 16.08 32.46
N LEU A 33 33.41 16.79 31.58
CA LEU A 33 34.04 18.06 31.89
C LEU A 33 32.99 19.12 32.26
N LEU A 34 31.92 19.25 31.51
CA LEU A 34 30.83 20.17 31.81
C LEU A 34 30.09 19.79 33.11
N PHE A 35 29.95 18.49 33.37
CA PHE A 35 29.41 18.02 34.66
C PHE A 35 30.31 18.42 35.83
N GLY A 36 31.63 18.25 35.69
CA GLY A 36 32.60 18.68 36.70
C GLY A 36 32.53 20.21 36.93
N ILE A 37 32.42 21.01 35.85
CA ILE A 37 32.21 22.46 35.93
C ILE A 37 30.92 22.80 36.68
N GLN A 38 29.82 22.09 36.39
CA GLN A 38 28.54 22.30 37.09
C GLN A 38 28.65 22.02 38.56
N VAL A 39 29.30 20.94 38.95
CA VAL A 39 29.56 20.60 40.37
C VAL A 39 30.42 21.66 41.06
N LEU A 40 31.46 22.12 40.40
CA LEU A 40 32.36 23.15 40.92
C LEU A 40 31.64 24.50 41.14
N ILE A 41 30.80 24.92 40.16
CA ILE A 41 29.98 26.13 40.28
C ILE A 41 28.97 26.00 41.43
N ASN A 42 28.40 24.84 41.65
CA ASN A 42 27.48 24.62 42.73
C ASN A 42 28.15 24.64 44.13
N TRP A 43 29.40 24.15 44.20
CA TRP A 43 30.08 23.91 45.49
C TRP A 43 30.97 25.09 45.94
N ARG A 44 31.60 25.86 45.00
CA ARG A 44 32.62 26.85 45.35
C ARG A 44 32.36 28.29 44.97
N LEU A 45 31.35 28.58 44.13
CA LEU A 45 31.15 29.95 43.60
C LEU A 45 30.01 30.71 44.32
N GLU A 46 30.19 30.96 45.60
CA GLU A 46 29.37 31.93 46.33
C GLU A 46 29.66 33.39 45.94
N TRP A 47 30.71 33.62 45.15
CA TRP A 47 31.26 34.92 44.76
C TRP A 47 30.55 35.59 43.60
N PHE A 48 29.67 34.88 42.91
CA PHE A 48 28.90 35.47 41.79
C PHE A 48 27.53 35.95 42.28
N ASP A 49 27.10 37.09 41.72
CA ASP A 49 25.72 37.57 41.91
C ASP A 49 24.72 36.47 41.50
N ALA A 50 23.71 36.31 42.36
CA ALA A 50 22.70 35.24 42.21
C ALA A 50 22.10 35.13 40.79
N PRO A 51 21.75 36.22 40.05
CA PRO A 51 21.20 36.15 38.73
C PRO A 51 22.23 35.68 37.66
N LEU A 52 23.50 36.04 37.82
CA LEU A 52 24.54 35.59 36.87
C LEU A 52 24.85 34.11 37.03
N ARG A 53 24.90 33.63 38.29
CA ARG A 53 25.10 32.21 38.60
C ARG A 53 24.02 31.31 37.98
N VAL A 54 22.77 31.72 38.08
CA VAL A 54 21.63 30.97 37.50
C VAL A 54 21.74 30.90 35.98
N ARG A 55 22.10 32.00 35.30
CA ARG A 55 22.28 32.00 33.84
C ARG A 55 23.43 31.08 33.40
N VAL A 56 24.59 31.20 34.07
CA VAL A 56 25.75 30.36 33.73
C VAL A 56 25.45 28.88 33.95
N LEU A 57 24.77 28.52 35.06
CA LEU A 57 24.36 27.17 35.31
C LEU A 57 23.40 26.64 34.24
N ASN A 58 22.48 27.46 33.75
CA ASN A 58 21.55 27.03 32.67
C ASN A 58 22.30 26.77 31.37
N TYR A 59 23.29 27.61 31.01
CA TYR A 59 24.13 27.36 29.82
C TYR A 59 24.97 26.10 29.97
N VAL A 60 25.56 25.86 31.13
CA VAL A 60 26.36 24.66 31.39
C VAL A 60 25.49 23.41 31.34
N LYS A 61 24.28 23.45 31.96
CA LYS A 61 23.30 22.34 31.86
C LYS A 61 22.87 22.07 30.42
N GLY A 62 22.62 23.12 29.65
CA GLY A 62 22.27 22.98 28.22
C GLY A 62 23.38 22.36 27.40
N GLY A 63 24.62 22.82 27.58
CA GLY A 63 25.79 22.23 26.96
C GLY A 63 26.01 20.76 27.35
N LEU A 64 25.83 20.44 28.65
CA LEU A 64 25.89 19.05 29.13
C LEU A 64 24.86 18.18 28.42
N LEU A 65 23.62 18.63 28.33
CA LEU A 65 22.54 17.89 27.71
C LEU A 65 22.82 17.65 26.20
N ILE A 66 23.37 18.64 25.48
CA ILE A 66 23.78 18.52 24.08
C ILE A 66 24.89 17.48 23.92
N PHE A 67 25.93 17.49 24.75
CA PHE A 67 27.01 16.52 24.65
C PHE A 67 26.57 15.11 25.03
N VAL A 68 25.68 14.94 26.00
CA VAL A 68 25.05 13.65 26.31
C VAL A 68 24.23 13.15 25.13
N LEU A 69 23.41 14.02 24.51
CA LEU A 69 22.63 13.69 23.33
C LEU A 69 23.53 13.26 22.15
N LEU A 70 24.63 13.98 21.90
CA LEU A 70 25.58 13.63 20.86
C LEU A 70 26.29 12.28 21.14
N THR A 71 26.61 12.02 22.40
CA THR A 71 27.22 10.73 22.82
C THR A 71 26.27 9.58 22.52
N VAL A 72 25.02 9.70 23.00
CA VAL A 72 23.98 8.69 22.79
C VAL A 72 23.69 8.51 21.29
N ALA A 73 23.59 9.60 20.55
CA ALA A 73 23.36 9.56 19.11
C ALA A 73 24.49 8.84 18.38
N ASN A 74 25.74 9.10 18.72
CA ASN A 74 26.87 8.44 18.11
C ASN A 74 26.93 6.95 18.46
N VAL A 75 26.60 6.58 19.68
CA VAL A 75 26.46 5.16 20.10
C VAL A 75 25.38 4.46 19.23
N ILE A 76 24.22 5.07 19.06
CA ILE A 76 23.13 4.53 18.22
C ILE A 76 23.60 4.40 16.77
N GLU A 77 24.26 5.43 16.23
CA GLU A 77 24.76 5.40 14.85
C GLU A 77 25.78 4.27 14.62
N VAL A 78 26.70 4.06 15.55
CA VAL A 78 27.75 3.04 15.45
C VAL A 78 27.20 1.63 15.71
N PHE A 79 26.46 1.43 16.78
CA PHE A 79 26.07 0.09 17.25
C PHE A 79 24.76 -0.43 16.64
N LEU A 80 23.78 0.44 16.35
CA LEU A 80 22.52 0.01 15.74
C LEU A 80 22.55 0.18 14.22
N ILE A 81 22.75 1.41 13.75
CA ILE A 81 22.64 1.72 12.31
C ILE A 81 23.82 1.10 11.55
N GLY A 82 25.00 1.06 12.15
CA GLY A 82 26.20 0.44 11.57
C GLY A 82 26.05 -1.05 11.25
N ARG A 83 25.15 -1.76 11.93
CA ARG A 83 24.89 -3.21 11.72
C ARG A 83 23.99 -3.52 10.53
N ILE A 84 23.37 -2.52 9.92
CA ILE A 84 22.48 -2.75 8.78
C ILE A 84 23.31 -3.20 7.55
N PRO A 85 23.02 -4.37 6.96
CA PRO A 85 23.84 -4.94 5.89
C PRO A 85 23.70 -4.16 4.58
N ASN A 86 22.53 -3.62 4.28
CA ASN A 86 22.28 -2.86 3.05
C ASN A 86 22.90 -1.46 3.11
N ARG A 87 23.87 -1.20 2.24
CA ARG A 87 24.59 0.09 2.19
C ARG A 87 23.67 1.30 1.93
N VAL A 88 22.69 1.16 1.06
CA VAL A 88 21.75 2.25 0.70
C VAL A 88 20.83 2.56 1.87
N SER A 89 20.22 1.54 2.48
CA SER A 89 19.35 1.71 3.65
C SER A 89 20.11 2.31 4.84
N ARG A 90 21.33 1.84 5.09
CA ARG A 90 22.18 2.37 6.14
C ARG A 90 22.52 3.85 5.91
N PHE A 91 22.85 4.25 4.68
CA PHE A 91 23.14 5.65 4.33
C PHE A 91 21.92 6.54 4.57
N ASN A 92 20.76 6.14 4.07
CA ASN A 92 19.52 6.89 4.22
C ASN A 92 19.11 7.01 5.69
N LEU A 93 19.21 5.92 6.46
CA LEU A 93 18.86 5.92 7.87
C LEU A 93 19.80 6.81 8.69
N LYS A 94 21.12 6.80 8.42
CA LYS A 94 22.07 7.74 9.03
C LYS A 94 21.69 9.19 8.75
N ARG A 95 21.29 9.51 7.53
CA ARG A 95 20.90 10.87 7.15
C ARG A 95 19.64 11.33 7.90
N ILE A 96 18.61 10.48 7.95
CA ILE A 96 17.37 10.76 8.69
C ILE A 96 17.66 10.91 10.18
N PHE A 97 18.44 9.97 10.75
CA PHE A 97 18.78 10.00 12.18
C PHE A 97 19.55 11.25 12.56
N ARG A 98 20.54 11.67 11.78
CA ARG A 98 21.27 12.92 12.00
C ARG A 98 20.36 14.15 11.95
N LEU A 99 19.39 14.19 11.02
CA LEU A 99 18.40 15.25 10.97
C LEU A 99 17.61 15.34 12.29
N VAL A 100 17.14 14.20 12.80
CA VAL A 100 16.43 14.12 14.08
C VAL A 100 17.31 14.63 15.24
N VAL A 101 18.58 14.23 15.27
CA VAL A 101 19.54 14.69 16.29
C VAL A 101 19.76 16.19 16.22
N VAL A 102 19.93 16.76 15.01
CA VAL A 102 20.06 18.21 14.81
C VAL A 102 18.82 18.96 15.32
N VAL A 103 17.63 18.47 14.99
CA VAL A 103 16.37 19.05 15.49
C VAL A 103 16.33 19.01 17.02
N ALA A 104 16.70 17.88 17.63
CA ALA A 104 16.74 17.75 19.10
C ALA A 104 17.75 18.72 19.73
N ILE A 105 18.93 18.93 19.12
CA ILE A 105 19.93 19.92 19.60
C ILE A 105 19.36 21.34 19.53
N VAL A 106 18.68 21.67 18.43
CA VAL A 106 18.04 22.99 18.26
C VAL A 106 17.00 23.22 19.36
N PHE A 107 16.20 22.19 19.69
CA PHE A 107 15.24 22.29 20.80
C PHE A 107 15.90 22.53 22.15
N VAL A 108 17.00 21.83 22.45
CA VAL A 108 17.76 22.05 23.68
C VAL A 108 18.34 23.47 23.71
N ALA A 109 18.92 23.94 22.62
CA ALA A 109 19.48 25.28 22.50
C ALA A 109 18.40 26.35 22.74
N ILE A 110 17.24 26.22 22.09
CA ILE A 110 16.09 27.12 22.32
C ILE A 110 15.66 27.11 23.77
N SER A 111 15.51 25.93 24.41
CA SER A 111 15.12 25.78 25.80
C SER A 111 16.08 26.50 26.80
N VAL A 112 17.35 26.54 26.47
CA VAL A 112 18.39 27.21 27.26
C VAL A 112 18.38 28.73 27.09
N LEU A 113 18.09 29.19 25.86
CA LEU A 113 18.06 30.62 25.53
C LEU A 113 16.81 31.33 26.08
N PHE A 114 15.68 30.62 26.17
CA PHE A 114 14.45 31.20 26.67
C PHE A 114 14.40 31.16 28.22
N VAL A 115 14.68 32.29 28.84
CA VAL A 115 14.53 32.47 30.31
C VAL A 115 13.05 32.41 30.74
N ASN A 116 12.15 32.69 29.83
CA ASN A 116 10.71 32.69 30.05
C ASN A 116 10.09 31.35 29.63
N TRP A 117 9.80 30.46 30.60
CA TRP A 117 9.18 29.16 30.40
C TRP A 117 7.88 29.23 29.56
N TYR A 118 7.09 30.26 29.78
CA TYR A 118 5.83 30.45 29.05
C TYR A 118 6.07 30.65 27.54
N ALA A 119 7.04 31.50 27.17
CA ALA A 119 7.40 31.71 25.77
C ALA A 119 7.96 30.44 25.13
N ALA A 120 8.73 29.64 25.87
CA ALA A 120 9.23 28.35 25.37
C ALA A 120 8.09 27.34 25.08
N VAL A 121 7.11 27.23 25.98
CA VAL A 121 5.95 26.35 25.81
C VAL A 121 5.10 26.76 24.60
N VAL A 122 4.85 28.06 24.44
CA VAL A 122 4.09 28.57 23.28
C VAL A 122 4.85 28.28 21.95
N SER A 123 6.15 28.53 21.92
CA SER A 123 6.99 28.27 20.73
C SER A 123 7.04 26.79 20.41
N LEU A 124 7.16 25.94 21.43
CA LEU A 124 7.11 24.46 21.26
C LEU A 124 5.76 24.00 20.72
N GLY A 125 4.68 24.60 21.20
CA GLY A 125 3.32 24.33 20.72
C GLY A 125 3.16 24.65 19.23
N LEU A 126 3.65 25.82 18.79
CA LEU A 126 3.62 26.22 17.37
C LEU A 126 4.44 25.26 16.49
N ILE A 127 5.66 24.93 16.92
CA ILE A 127 6.51 23.98 16.17
C ILE A 127 5.84 22.61 16.10
N SER A 128 5.26 22.12 17.20
CA SER A 128 4.53 20.85 17.25
C SER A 128 3.32 20.84 16.31
N LEU A 129 2.62 21.96 16.19
CA LEU A 129 1.51 22.12 15.26
C LEU A 129 1.98 21.98 13.79
N VAL A 130 3.06 22.70 13.44
CA VAL A 130 3.63 22.64 12.07
C VAL A 130 4.13 21.22 11.75
N LEU A 131 4.83 20.57 12.69
CA LEU A 131 5.28 19.19 12.55
C LEU A 131 4.11 18.22 12.44
N GLY A 132 3.05 18.44 13.22
CA GLY A 132 1.82 17.64 13.15
C GLY A 132 1.20 17.65 11.76
N PHE A 133 1.07 18.83 11.14
CA PHE A 133 0.59 18.95 9.76
C PHE A 133 1.56 18.31 8.76
N ALA A 134 2.85 18.51 8.91
CA ALA A 134 3.84 17.92 8.02
C ALA A 134 3.86 16.38 8.07
N LEU A 135 3.59 15.80 9.24
CA LEU A 135 3.56 14.35 9.47
C LEU A 135 2.18 13.72 9.31
N GLN A 136 1.15 14.51 9.03
CA GLN A 136 -0.24 14.04 8.92
C GLN A 136 -0.38 12.85 7.97
N MET A 137 0.18 12.94 6.77
CA MET A 137 0.10 11.86 5.75
C MET A 137 0.81 10.57 6.20
N PRO A 138 2.07 10.59 6.64
CA PRO A 138 2.74 9.40 7.17
C PRO A 138 2.01 8.76 8.33
N ILE A 139 1.53 9.56 9.30
CA ILE A 139 0.78 9.05 10.46
C ILE A 139 -0.54 8.42 10.02
N SER A 140 -1.29 9.08 9.14
CA SER A 140 -2.53 8.55 8.59
C SER A 140 -2.29 7.23 7.83
N SER A 141 -1.22 7.13 7.05
CA SER A 141 -0.86 5.91 6.33
C SER A 141 -0.47 4.77 7.28
N PHE A 142 0.23 5.06 8.36
CA PHE A 142 0.55 4.07 9.39
C PHE A 142 -0.70 3.57 10.13
N ILE A 143 -1.62 4.46 10.49
CA ILE A 143 -2.91 4.09 11.08
C ILE A 143 -3.73 3.25 10.10
N ALA A 144 -3.73 3.61 8.82
CA ALA A 144 -4.38 2.85 7.76
C ALA A 144 -3.78 1.45 7.58
N TRP A 145 -2.46 1.29 7.73
CA TRP A 145 -1.82 -0.02 7.74
C TRP A 145 -2.37 -0.92 8.87
N ILE A 146 -2.48 -0.38 10.09
CA ILE A 146 -3.08 -1.12 11.22
C ILE A 146 -4.54 -1.47 10.90
N TYR A 147 -5.31 -0.53 10.33
CA TYR A 147 -6.68 -0.77 9.90
C TYR A 147 -6.77 -1.90 8.86
N ILE A 148 -5.90 -1.90 7.84
CA ILE A 148 -5.87 -2.93 6.81
C ILE A 148 -5.58 -4.31 7.42
N LEU A 149 -4.63 -4.40 8.35
CA LEU A 149 -4.33 -5.66 9.04
C LEU A 149 -5.48 -6.15 9.92
N ALA A 150 -6.13 -5.24 10.65
CA ALA A 150 -7.18 -5.60 11.61
C ALA A 150 -8.54 -5.89 10.94
N ARG A 151 -8.93 -5.10 9.94
CA ARG A 151 -10.24 -5.19 9.28
C ARG A 151 -10.18 -5.93 7.95
N ALA A 152 -8.99 -6.09 7.39
CA ALA A 152 -8.72 -6.80 6.14
C ALA A 152 -9.67 -6.42 4.99
N PRO A 153 -9.82 -5.14 4.63
CA PRO A 153 -10.57 -4.76 3.44
C PRO A 153 -9.97 -5.41 2.18
N TYR A 154 -8.67 -5.65 2.20
CA TYR A 154 -7.94 -6.49 1.26
C TYR A 154 -6.70 -7.11 1.93
N ARG A 155 -6.13 -8.13 1.31
CA ARG A 155 -4.94 -8.86 1.76
C ARG A 155 -3.93 -8.99 0.61
N VAL A 156 -2.69 -9.33 0.95
CA VAL A 156 -1.70 -9.71 -0.05
C VAL A 156 -2.23 -10.90 -0.86
N GLY A 157 -2.18 -10.80 -2.17
CA GLY A 157 -2.73 -11.76 -3.13
C GLY A 157 -4.13 -11.44 -3.63
N ASP A 158 -4.86 -10.53 -3.00
CA ASP A 158 -6.19 -10.11 -3.47
C ASP A 158 -6.06 -9.25 -4.74
N ARG A 159 -7.04 -9.37 -5.63
CA ARG A 159 -7.25 -8.47 -6.76
C ARG A 159 -8.17 -7.36 -6.33
N ILE A 160 -7.68 -6.12 -6.42
CA ILE A 160 -8.43 -4.94 -5.97
C ILE A 160 -8.43 -3.81 -6.99
N ARG A 161 -9.40 -2.91 -6.83
CA ARG A 161 -9.40 -1.57 -7.41
C ARG A 161 -9.61 -0.55 -6.31
N ILE A 162 -8.82 0.50 -6.31
CA ILE A 162 -8.92 1.64 -5.40
C ILE A 162 -8.66 2.92 -6.20
N GLY A 163 -9.69 3.75 -6.38
CA GLY A 163 -9.65 4.85 -7.33
C GLY A 163 -9.35 4.35 -8.74
N ASP A 164 -8.32 4.93 -9.37
CA ASP A 164 -7.86 4.54 -10.70
C ASP A 164 -6.83 3.39 -10.67
N ALA A 165 -6.30 3.08 -9.49
CA ALA A 165 -5.36 1.98 -9.32
C ALA A 165 -6.08 0.63 -9.26
N HIS A 166 -5.68 -0.32 -10.10
CA HIS A 166 -6.18 -1.69 -10.08
C HIS A 166 -5.05 -2.68 -10.29
N GLY A 167 -5.06 -3.75 -9.50
CA GLY A 167 -3.97 -4.70 -9.49
C GLY A 167 -4.14 -5.82 -8.48
N ASP A 168 -3.21 -6.76 -8.52
CA ASP A 168 -3.05 -7.78 -7.50
C ASP A 168 -2.14 -7.23 -6.39
N VAL A 169 -2.57 -7.30 -5.13
CA VAL A 169 -1.80 -6.80 -3.97
C VAL A 169 -0.55 -7.65 -3.79
N VAL A 170 0.62 -7.04 -3.94
CA VAL A 170 1.92 -7.70 -3.77
C VAL A 170 2.45 -7.54 -2.36
N ASP A 171 2.27 -6.34 -1.78
CA ASP A 171 2.78 -6.01 -0.44
C ASP A 171 1.94 -4.91 0.21
N VAL A 172 1.86 -4.97 1.54
CA VAL A 172 1.25 -3.95 2.39
C VAL A 172 2.26 -3.55 3.44
N SER A 173 3.06 -2.54 3.12
CA SER A 173 4.09 -1.97 3.99
C SER A 173 3.50 -0.98 4.99
N TYR A 174 4.31 -0.48 5.95
CA TYR A 174 3.84 0.43 7.01
C TYR A 174 3.18 1.71 6.50
N LEU A 175 3.62 2.23 5.35
CA LEU A 175 3.14 3.51 4.81
C LEU A 175 2.43 3.38 3.48
N ASP A 176 2.74 2.36 2.69
CA ASP A 176 2.23 2.18 1.34
C ASP A 176 1.79 0.74 1.05
N THR A 177 0.85 0.60 0.12
CA THR A 177 0.46 -0.65 -0.50
C THR A 177 1.00 -0.70 -1.92
N THR A 178 1.51 -1.86 -2.33
CA THR A 178 2.05 -2.13 -3.65
C THR A 178 1.13 -3.08 -4.41
N LEU A 179 0.73 -2.69 -5.62
CA LEU A 179 -0.03 -3.52 -6.55
C LEU A 179 0.82 -3.90 -7.75
N TRP A 180 0.61 -5.11 -8.24
CA TRP A 180 0.99 -5.51 -9.59
C TRP A 180 -0.20 -5.25 -10.50
N GLU A 181 -0.07 -4.28 -11.39
CA GLU A 181 -1.17 -3.83 -12.24
C GLU A 181 -1.63 -4.93 -13.19
N PHE A 182 -2.94 -5.04 -13.36
CA PHE A 182 -3.57 -5.80 -14.46
C PHE A 182 -4.44 -4.86 -15.30
N GLY A 183 -4.55 -5.11 -16.59
CA GLY A 183 -5.23 -4.18 -17.51
C GLY A 183 -4.48 -2.85 -17.58
N GLY A 184 -5.20 -1.74 -17.47
CA GLY A 184 -4.66 -0.39 -17.54
C GLY A 184 -4.88 0.25 -18.91
N GLU A 185 -4.49 1.52 -19.04
CA GLU A 185 -4.74 2.32 -20.25
C GLU A 185 -4.15 1.72 -21.54
N HIS A 186 -3.10 0.90 -21.41
CA HIS A 186 -2.38 0.33 -22.54
C HIS A 186 -2.79 -1.12 -22.87
N LEU A 187 -3.63 -1.74 -22.05
CA LEU A 187 -4.05 -3.13 -22.23
C LEU A 187 -5.57 -3.24 -22.22
N TRP A 188 -6.12 -3.73 -23.32
CA TRP A 188 -7.56 -4.00 -23.47
C TRP A 188 -8.03 -5.28 -22.79
N THR A 189 -7.12 -6.01 -22.15
CA THR A 189 -7.38 -7.31 -21.53
C THR A 189 -7.00 -7.30 -20.06
N ASP A 190 -7.61 -8.20 -19.27
CA ASP A 190 -7.34 -8.37 -17.83
C ASP A 190 -6.01 -9.11 -17.56
N HIS A 191 -4.98 -8.87 -18.39
CA HIS A 191 -3.65 -9.43 -18.19
C HIS A 191 -2.74 -8.48 -17.40
N PRO A 192 -1.71 -9.00 -16.69
CA PRO A 192 -0.72 -8.17 -16.03
C PRO A 192 -0.02 -7.24 -17.02
N SER A 193 0.06 -5.95 -16.69
CA SER A 193 0.73 -4.95 -17.52
C SER A 193 2.26 -4.94 -17.34
N GLY A 194 2.76 -5.58 -16.27
CA GLY A 194 4.16 -5.51 -15.87
C GLY A 194 4.50 -4.26 -15.03
N ARG A 195 3.56 -3.35 -14.84
CA ARG A 195 3.76 -2.14 -14.02
C ARG A 195 3.45 -2.42 -12.54
N ILE A 196 4.15 -1.69 -11.67
CA ILE A 196 3.91 -1.68 -10.24
C ILE A 196 3.30 -0.33 -9.86
N ILE A 197 2.18 -0.38 -9.17
CA ILE A 197 1.52 0.81 -8.62
C ILE A 197 1.77 0.84 -7.11
N LYS A 198 2.18 2.00 -6.59
CA LYS A 198 2.28 2.23 -5.15
C LYS A 198 1.41 3.41 -4.76
N PHE A 199 0.66 3.23 -3.68
CA PHE A 199 -0.15 4.31 -3.12
C PHE A 199 -0.09 4.29 -1.58
N PRO A 200 -0.22 5.46 -0.92
CA PRO A 200 -0.22 5.53 0.53
C PRO A 200 -1.42 4.78 1.12
N ASN A 201 -1.20 4.04 2.20
CA ASN A 201 -2.27 3.27 2.85
C ASN A 201 -3.47 4.13 3.26
N SER A 202 -3.23 5.40 3.60
CA SER A 202 -4.28 6.37 3.95
C SER A 202 -5.37 6.53 2.89
N THR A 203 -5.10 6.16 1.64
CA THR A 203 -6.07 6.15 0.53
C THR A 203 -7.31 5.31 0.86
N VAL A 204 -7.18 4.25 1.68
CA VAL A 204 -8.30 3.38 2.09
C VAL A 204 -9.38 4.11 2.89
N PHE A 205 -9.07 5.24 3.52
CA PHE A 205 -10.04 6.02 4.27
C PHE A 205 -10.87 6.98 3.41
N ASN A 206 -10.35 7.37 2.25
CA ASN A 206 -10.93 8.41 1.41
C ASN A 206 -11.45 7.89 0.07
N THR A 207 -11.16 6.64 -0.27
CA THR A 207 -11.48 6.05 -1.58
C THR A 207 -12.11 4.68 -1.40
N PRO A 208 -13.20 4.36 -2.10
CA PRO A 208 -13.79 3.02 -2.08
C PRO A 208 -12.81 1.96 -2.53
N VAL A 209 -12.76 0.86 -1.80
CA VAL A 209 -11.97 -0.33 -2.16
C VAL A 209 -12.91 -1.37 -2.75
N PHE A 210 -12.68 -1.74 -4.00
CA PHE A 210 -13.35 -2.86 -4.66
C PHE A 210 -12.46 -4.08 -4.58
N ASN A 211 -12.83 -5.06 -3.76
CA ASN A 211 -12.10 -6.32 -3.64
C ASN A 211 -12.80 -7.40 -4.48
N TYR A 212 -12.13 -7.82 -5.56
CA TYR A 212 -12.62 -8.87 -6.46
C TYR A 212 -12.33 -10.29 -5.93
N SER A 213 -11.44 -10.42 -4.95
CA SER A 213 -11.01 -11.69 -4.36
C SER A 213 -11.56 -11.88 -2.94
N TRP A 214 -12.80 -11.44 -2.68
CA TRP A 214 -13.39 -11.55 -1.36
C TRP A 214 -13.30 -12.99 -0.82
N PRO A 215 -12.66 -13.23 0.35
CA PRO A 215 -12.33 -14.57 0.82
C PRO A 215 -13.53 -15.52 1.00
N LEU A 216 -14.71 -14.97 1.32
CA LEU A 216 -15.93 -15.76 1.46
C LEU A 216 -16.51 -16.18 0.11
N PHE A 217 -16.26 -15.40 -0.93
CA PHE A 217 -16.74 -15.66 -2.28
C PHE A 217 -15.77 -15.09 -3.32
N PRO A 218 -14.67 -15.79 -3.66
CA PRO A 218 -13.63 -15.31 -4.59
C PRO A 218 -14.04 -15.48 -6.05
N TYR A 219 -15.25 -15.06 -6.41
CA TYR A 219 -15.82 -15.12 -7.75
C TYR A 219 -16.46 -13.80 -8.10
N VAL A 220 -16.46 -13.45 -9.38
CA VAL A 220 -17.12 -12.25 -9.91
C VAL A 220 -18.04 -12.61 -11.05
N TRP A 221 -19.12 -11.87 -11.18
CA TRP A 221 -19.98 -11.92 -12.34
C TRP A 221 -19.29 -11.24 -13.51
N ASN A 222 -19.24 -11.91 -14.65
CA ASN A 222 -18.71 -11.39 -15.90
C ASN A 222 -19.75 -11.51 -17.01
N GLU A 223 -19.59 -10.72 -18.06
CA GLU A 223 -20.51 -10.65 -19.18
C GLU A 223 -19.76 -10.69 -20.52
N ILE A 224 -20.32 -11.43 -21.47
CA ILE A 224 -19.94 -11.39 -22.86
C ILE A 224 -21.09 -10.79 -23.65
N LYS A 225 -20.77 -9.79 -24.48
CA LYS A 225 -21.74 -9.09 -25.31
C LYS A 225 -21.45 -9.32 -26.79
N PHE A 226 -22.49 -9.63 -27.54
CA PHE A 226 -22.46 -9.63 -29.00
C PHE A 226 -23.48 -8.61 -29.53
N GLN A 227 -23.07 -7.83 -30.49
CA GLN A 227 -23.96 -6.96 -31.24
C GLN A 227 -24.58 -7.74 -32.42
N LEU A 228 -25.88 -7.68 -32.54
CA LEU A 228 -26.66 -8.43 -33.53
C LEU A 228 -27.59 -7.48 -34.29
N ALA A 229 -27.88 -7.80 -35.55
CA ALA A 229 -28.94 -7.16 -36.29
C ALA A 229 -30.32 -7.56 -35.73
N TYR A 230 -31.32 -6.71 -35.92
CA TYR A 230 -32.68 -6.93 -35.41
C TYR A 230 -33.34 -8.18 -36.02
N GLU A 231 -32.95 -8.56 -37.24
CA GLU A 231 -33.48 -9.69 -37.96
C GLU A 231 -32.88 -11.04 -37.51
N SER A 232 -31.95 -11.02 -36.56
CA SER A 232 -31.35 -12.25 -36.03
C SER A 232 -32.36 -13.07 -35.23
N ASP A 233 -32.25 -14.39 -35.29
CA ASP A 233 -32.99 -15.32 -34.47
C ASP A 233 -32.49 -15.26 -33.01
N LEU A 234 -33.19 -14.46 -32.18
CA LEU A 234 -32.78 -14.20 -30.84
C LEU A 234 -32.83 -15.44 -29.92
N GLU A 235 -33.79 -16.35 -30.18
CA GLU A 235 -33.90 -17.58 -29.40
C GLU A 235 -32.71 -18.53 -29.66
N PHE A 236 -32.33 -18.67 -30.91
CA PHE A 236 -31.14 -19.45 -31.29
C PHE A 236 -29.87 -18.86 -30.68
N VAL A 237 -29.72 -17.53 -30.72
CA VAL A 237 -28.57 -16.86 -30.11
C VAL A 237 -28.55 -17.08 -28.62
N ALA A 238 -29.68 -16.89 -27.93
CA ALA A 238 -29.76 -17.10 -26.47
C ALA A 238 -29.45 -18.53 -26.09
N GLN A 239 -30.00 -19.49 -26.81
CA GLN A 239 -29.75 -20.91 -26.57
C GLN A 239 -28.26 -21.23 -26.77
N THR A 240 -27.66 -20.82 -27.90
CA THR A 240 -26.25 -21.07 -28.21
C THR A 240 -25.31 -20.49 -27.17
N MET A 241 -25.55 -19.23 -26.76
CA MET A 241 -24.72 -18.58 -25.73
C MET A 241 -24.87 -19.29 -24.38
N ARG A 242 -26.08 -19.71 -24.01
CA ARG A 242 -26.34 -20.41 -22.75
C ARG A 242 -25.65 -21.77 -22.75
N GLU A 243 -25.83 -22.57 -23.79
CA GLU A 243 -25.24 -23.91 -23.93
C GLU A 243 -23.72 -23.89 -23.83
N VAL A 244 -23.06 -22.96 -24.54
CA VAL A 244 -21.59 -22.84 -24.52
C VAL A 244 -21.09 -22.52 -23.07
N VAL A 245 -21.77 -21.63 -22.35
CA VAL A 245 -21.39 -21.33 -20.97
C VAL A 245 -21.68 -22.49 -20.04
N GLU A 246 -22.85 -23.13 -20.19
CA GLU A 246 -23.27 -24.27 -19.36
C GLU A 246 -22.30 -25.43 -19.51
N GLU A 247 -21.92 -25.80 -20.75
CA GLU A 247 -20.97 -26.89 -21.00
C GLU A 247 -19.58 -26.65 -20.39
N GLN A 248 -19.12 -25.40 -20.33
CA GLN A 248 -17.77 -25.11 -19.89
C GLN A 248 -17.64 -24.77 -18.39
N ILE A 249 -18.66 -24.15 -17.79
CA ILE A 249 -18.61 -23.64 -16.42
C ILE A 249 -19.92 -23.81 -15.63
N GLY A 250 -20.97 -24.39 -16.20
CA GLY A 250 -22.30 -24.48 -15.60
C GLY A 250 -22.29 -25.17 -14.22
N ASP A 251 -21.64 -26.33 -14.12
CA ASP A 251 -21.54 -27.10 -12.88
C ASP A 251 -20.84 -26.28 -11.76
N ILE A 252 -19.72 -25.63 -12.11
CA ILE A 252 -18.98 -24.79 -11.15
C ILE A 252 -19.84 -23.60 -10.75
N MET A 253 -20.47 -22.95 -11.72
CA MET A 253 -21.37 -21.82 -11.47
C MET A 253 -22.50 -22.18 -10.52
N SER A 254 -23.24 -23.27 -10.80
CA SER A 254 -24.37 -23.72 -9.97
C SER A 254 -23.95 -23.98 -8.53
N GLN A 255 -22.85 -24.71 -8.33
CA GLN A 255 -22.32 -24.98 -6.99
C GLN A 255 -21.94 -23.69 -6.25
N LYS A 256 -21.25 -22.75 -6.92
CA LYS A 256 -20.80 -21.50 -6.31
C LYS A 256 -21.94 -20.54 -6.03
N VAL A 257 -22.93 -20.46 -6.90
CA VAL A 257 -24.14 -19.65 -6.67
C VAL A 257 -24.92 -20.12 -5.45
N LYS A 258 -25.02 -21.43 -5.21
CA LYS A 258 -25.62 -21.97 -3.98
C LYS A 258 -24.88 -21.50 -2.73
N VAL A 259 -23.55 -21.50 -2.75
CA VAL A 259 -22.73 -20.94 -1.66
C VAL A 259 -23.00 -19.44 -1.49
N TYR A 260 -23.07 -18.70 -2.57
CA TYR A 260 -23.35 -17.26 -2.54
C TYR A 260 -24.74 -16.96 -1.96
N LYS A 261 -25.78 -17.67 -2.39
CA LYS A 261 -27.12 -17.58 -1.81
C LYS A 261 -27.12 -17.88 -0.30
N HIS A 262 -26.37 -18.90 0.14
CA HIS A 262 -26.25 -19.22 1.55
C HIS A 262 -25.53 -18.11 2.35
N ILE A 263 -24.56 -17.41 1.76
CA ILE A 263 -23.92 -16.25 2.40
C ILE A 263 -24.94 -15.10 2.51
N LEU A 264 -25.68 -14.82 1.45
CA LEU A 264 -26.69 -13.76 1.42
C LEU A 264 -27.83 -14.01 2.40
N SER A 265 -28.32 -15.24 2.53
CA SER A 265 -29.40 -15.60 3.45
C SER A 265 -29.08 -15.35 4.93
N LYS A 266 -27.80 -15.20 5.28
CA LYS A 266 -27.34 -14.81 6.62
C LYS A 266 -27.29 -13.29 6.81
N THR A 267 -27.57 -12.51 5.79
CA THR A 267 -27.60 -11.05 5.83
C THR A 267 -29.04 -10.56 5.69
N PRO A 268 -29.38 -9.37 6.18
CA PRO A 268 -30.72 -8.79 5.99
C PRO A 268 -30.96 -8.27 4.56
N VAL A 269 -30.14 -8.68 3.60
CA VAL A 269 -30.29 -8.34 2.18
C VAL A 269 -31.26 -9.35 1.59
N ASP A 270 -32.34 -8.87 0.96
CA ASP A 270 -33.25 -9.72 0.21
C ASP A 270 -32.47 -10.50 -0.84
N GLU A 271 -32.77 -11.80 -0.96
CA GLU A 271 -32.21 -12.64 -1.99
C GLU A 271 -32.69 -12.13 -3.36
N LEU A 272 -31.96 -11.17 -3.91
CA LEU A 272 -32.14 -10.79 -5.31
C LEU A 272 -32.02 -12.06 -6.15
N GLU A 273 -32.79 -12.17 -7.22
CA GLU A 273 -32.84 -13.32 -8.13
C GLU A 273 -31.45 -13.69 -8.70
N VAL A 274 -30.61 -14.30 -7.87
CA VAL A 274 -29.31 -14.83 -8.31
C VAL A 274 -29.57 -16.17 -8.99
N LYS A 275 -29.51 -16.20 -10.32
CA LYS A 275 -29.75 -17.40 -11.11
C LYS A 275 -28.56 -18.35 -11.00
N GLU A 276 -28.84 -19.65 -10.82
CA GLU A 276 -27.81 -20.70 -10.69
C GLU A 276 -27.17 -21.07 -12.04
N HIS A 277 -27.87 -20.81 -13.13
CA HIS A 277 -27.46 -21.09 -14.49
C HIS A 277 -27.21 -19.80 -15.28
N PRO A 278 -26.43 -19.85 -16.37
CA PRO A 278 -26.21 -18.71 -17.24
C PRO A 278 -27.51 -18.15 -17.78
N VAL A 279 -27.64 -16.83 -17.76
CA VAL A 279 -28.80 -16.12 -18.30
C VAL A 279 -28.36 -15.22 -19.43
N VAL A 280 -29.15 -15.21 -20.51
CA VAL A 280 -28.96 -14.32 -21.63
C VAL A 280 -30.01 -13.22 -21.56
N HIS A 281 -29.55 -11.97 -21.65
CA HIS A 281 -30.37 -10.78 -21.71
C HIS A 281 -30.17 -10.08 -23.03
N PHE A 282 -31.20 -9.42 -23.53
CA PHE A 282 -31.12 -8.57 -24.70
C PHE A 282 -31.31 -7.11 -24.32
N ARG A 283 -30.55 -6.25 -24.94
CA ARG A 283 -30.66 -4.80 -24.78
C ARG A 283 -30.55 -4.13 -26.14
N VAL A 284 -31.37 -3.10 -26.37
CA VAL A 284 -31.24 -2.25 -27.54
C VAL A 284 -30.03 -1.34 -27.34
N SER A 285 -29.11 -1.33 -28.29
CA SER A 285 -27.93 -0.48 -28.30
C SER A 285 -28.09 0.61 -29.36
N GLU A 286 -28.04 1.87 -28.92
CA GLU A 286 -27.92 3.08 -29.78
C GLU A 286 -28.69 3.05 -31.10
N ASN A 287 -29.96 2.68 -31.08
CA ASN A 287 -30.91 2.74 -32.19
C ASN A 287 -30.66 1.79 -33.39
N THR A 288 -29.57 1.02 -33.45
CA THR A 288 -29.21 0.25 -34.65
C THR A 288 -28.99 -1.25 -34.42
N TRP A 289 -28.67 -1.66 -33.18
CA TRP A 289 -28.31 -3.04 -32.90
C TRP A 289 -28.92 -3.54 -31.59
N LEU A 290 -29.07 -4.87 -31.52
CA LEU A 290 -29.32 -5.56 -30.25
C LEU A 290 -28.01 -6.05 -29.63
N GLU A 291 -27.85 -5.89 -28.34
CA GLU A 291 -26.82 -6.55 -27.55
C GLU A 291 -27.38 -7.85 -26.96
N ALA A 292 -26.85 -8.99 -27.34
CA ALA A 292 -27.06 -10.26 -26.63
C ALA A 292 -25.97 -10.39 -25.57
N ILE A 293 -26.37 -10.49 -24.30
CA ILE A 293 -25.49 -10.44 -23.16
C ILE A 293 -25.66 -11.73 -22.35
N VAL A 294 -24.64 -12.59 -22.31
CA VAL A 294 -24.63 -13.73 -21.39
C VAL A 294 -23.85 -13.39 -20.14
N ARG A 295 -24.47 -13.65 -18.99
CA ARG A 295 -23.89 -13.44 -17.67
C ARG A 295 -23.48 -14.76 -17.04
N TYR A 296 -22.25 -14.82 -16.52
CA TYR A 296 -21.66 -16.02 -15.93
C TYR A 296 -20.74 -15.67 -14.76
N LEU A 297 -20.37 -16.69 -13.97
CA LEU A 297 -19.54 -16.56 -12.79
C LEU A 297 -18.14 -17.11 -13.06
N VAL A 298 -17.09 -16.38 -12.63
CA VAL A 298 -15.70 -16.76 -12.89
C VAL A 298 -14.77 -16.27 -11.80
N PRO A 299 -13.66 -17.00 -11.49
CA PRO A 299 -12.61 -16.46 -10.65
C PRO A 299 -11.98 -15.19 -11.27
N PRO A 300 -11.73 -14.11 -10.54
CA PRO A 300 -11.25 -12.84 -11.08
C PRO A 300 -9.96 -12.96 -11.90
N LYS A 301 -9.04 -13.82 -11.47
CA LYS A 301 -7.74 -14.01 -12.14
C LYS A 301 -7.82 -14.85 -13.43
N GLU A 302 -8.94 -15.52 -13.65
CA GLU A 302 -9.19 -16.35 -14.84
C GLU A 302 -10.16 -15.68 -15.83
N ALA A 303 -10.71 -14.52 -15.48
CA ALA A 303 -11.77 -13.87 -16.23
C ALA A 303 -11.42 -13.64 -17.70
N GLY A 304 -10.26 -13.07 -17.99
CA GLY A 304 -9.83 -12.79 -19.37
C GLY A 304 -9.64 -14.06 -20.22
N ARG A 305 -9.00 -15.09 -19.65
CA ARG A 305 -8.77 -16.37 -20.36
C ARG A 305 -10.09 -17.09 -20.65
N THR A 306 -10.97 -17.17 -19.64
CA THR A 306 -12.29 -17.80 -19.77
C THR A 306 -13.14 -17.05 -20.79
N LYS A 307 -13.17 -15.72 -20.72
CA LYS A 307 -13.89 -14.87 -21.67
C LYS A 307 -13.47 -15.13 -23.10
N THR A 308 -12.17 -15.16 -23.37
CA THR A 308 -11.64 -15.43 -24.71
C THR A 308 -12.04 -16.81 -25.23
N ARG A 309 -11.99 -17.84 -24.38
CA ARG A 309 -12.38 -19.21 -24.75
C ARG A 309 -13.88 -19.31 -25.09
N LEU A 310 -14.73 -18.72 -24.24
CA LEU A 310 -16.18 -18.69 -24.46
C LEU A 310 -16.54 -17.92 -25.74
N ILE A 311 -15.94 -16.76 -25.99
CA ILE A 311 -16.17 -15.98 -27.23
C ILE A 311 -15.83 -16.78 -28.46
N LYS A 312 -14.70 -17.47 -28.49
CA LYS A 312 -14.29 -18.29 -29.65
C LYS A 312 -15.31 -19.39 -29.96
N GLU A 313 -15.78 -20.08 -28.92
CA GLU A 313 -16.75 -21.17 -29.10
C GLU A 313 -18.12 -20.65 -29.52
N MET A 314 -18.61 -19.57 -28.90
CA MET A 314 -19.87 -18.94 -29.28
C MET A 314 -19.84 -18.48 -30.71
N LEU A 315 -18.78 -17.79 -31.16
CA LEU A 315 -18.61 -17.33 -32.53
C LEU A 315 -18.56 -18.50 -33.51
N ALA A 316 -17.90 -19.60 -33.18
CA ALA A 316 -17.84 -20.78 -34.04
C ALA A 316 -19.25 -21.36 -34.29
N ARG A 317 -20.06 -21.51 -33.22
CA ARG A 317 -21.43 -22.01 -33.33
C ARG A 317 -22.38 -21.05 -34.05
N MET A 318 -22.28 -19.76 -33.79
CA MET A 318 -23.09 -18.73 -34.45
C MET A 318 -22.76 -18.59 -35.92
N ASN A 319 -21.47 -18.60 -36.29
CA ASN A 319 -21.04 -18.52 -37.71
C ASN A 319 -21.38 -19.77 -38.50
N ALA A 320 -21.62 -20.92 -37.87
CA ALA A 320 -22.10 -22.11 -38.51
C ALA A 320 -23.55 -21.99 -39.05
N LYS A 321 -24.30 -20.98 -38.62
CA LYS A 321 -25.69 -20.70 -39.00
C LYS A 321 -25.88 -19.24 -39.40
N PRO A 322 -25.26 -18.82 -40.53
CA PRO A 322 -25.26 -17.42 -40.97
C PRO A 322 -26.64 -16.93 -41.44
N ASP A 323 -27.56 -17.82 -41.71
CA ASP A 323 -28.97 -17.56 -42.00
C ASP A 323 -29.79 -17.15 -40.76
N ARG A 324 -29.34 -17.54 -39.58
CA ARG A 324 -30.03 -17.26 -38.30
C ARG A 324 -29.38 -16.14 -37.48
N VAL A 325 -28.08 -15.90 -37.65
CA VAL A 325 -27.34 -14.90 -36.91
C VAL A 325 -26.72 -13.86 -37.82
N LEU A 326 -27.21 -12.64 -37.75
CA LEU A 326 -26.73 -11.53 -38.55
C LEU A 326 -25.91 -10.58 -37.68
N PHE A 327 -24.61 -10.56 -37.91
CA PHE A 327 -23.74 -9.59 -37.28
C PHE A 327 -23.73 -8.25 -38.00
N PRO A 328 -23.53 -7.12 -37.27
CA PRO A 328 -23.41 -5.82 -37.89
C PRO A 328 -22.34 -5.81 -38.99
N LYS A 329 -22.71 -5.41 -40.18
CA LYS A 329 -21.74 -5.17 -41.24
C LYS A 329 -21.32 -3.72 -41.20
N SER A 330 -20.05 -3.45 -40.97
CA SER A 330 -19.51 -2.09 -41.07
C SER A 330 -19.67 -1.58 -42.50
N ASN A 331 -20.23 -0.38 -42.65
CA ASN A 331 -20.29 0.33 -43.94
C ASN A 331 -18.94 1.00 -44.30
N LEU A 332 -17.92 0.81 -43.52
CA LEU A 332 -16.55 1.22 -43.84
C LEU A 332 -15.93 0.19 -44.76
N ARG A 333 -16.01 0.43 -46.06
CA ARG A 333 -15.17 -0.16 -47.09
C ARG A 333 -13.90 0.68 -47.25
#